data_972e15047fb59c7bb845b093f7910226
#
_entry.id   972e15047fb59c7bb845b093f7910226
#
_cell.length_a   1.000
_cell.length_b   1.000
_cell.length_c   1.000
_cell.angle_alpha   90.00
_cell.angle_beta   90.00
_cell.angle_gamma   90.00
#
_symmetry.space_group_name_H-M   'P 1'
#
loop_
_entity.id
_entity.type
_entity.pdbx_description
1 polymer ?
#
loop_
_entity_poly.entity_id
_entity_poly.type
_entity_poly.pdbx_seq_one_letter_code
_entity_poly.pdbx_strand_id
1 'polypeptide(L)'
;MNKADFRKIVQTERNTDDILTLQQDSFNAELILNRYLELECYKKAEIVFAYSSMEKEISTKRIIEAAIELDKKLALPKVISGIKDGARMEFVFINKDTEYKKGVYGILEPASDDYIDINKLDGRIEMLIPGLCFDLEKRRIGYGGGYYDRYLTKHPSDRFHITALAYEYQIFASLPANVNDRQVDLIVTEKRCI
;
A
#
# COMPACT_ATOMS: atom_id res chain seq x y z
N MET A 1 7.50 -20.78 -11.88
CA MET A 1 7.90 -20.16 -10.60
C MET A 1 6.68 -20.00 -9.71
N ASN A 2 6.80 -20.26 -8.42
CA ASN A 2 5.73 -20.05 -7.44
C ASN A 2 5.88 -18.69 -6.75
N LYS A 3 4.89 -18.29 -5.90
CA LYS A 3 4.92 -16.99 -5.20
C LYS A 3 6.16 -16.79 -4.31
N ALA A 4 6.73 -17.86 -3.76
CA ALA A 4 7.93 -17.76 -2.91
C ALA A 4 9.18 -17.43 -3.74
N ASP A 5 9.27 -17.97 -4.95
CA ASP A 5 10.37 -17.67 -5.88
C ASP A 5 10.39 -16.18 -6.25
N PHE A 6 9.23 -15.61 -6.58
CA PHE A 6 9.10 -14.17 -6.90
C PHE A 6 9.47 -13.28 -5.71
N ARG A 7 9.02 -13.64 -4.49
CA ARG A 7 9.43 -12.90 -3.28
C ARG A 7 10.93 -12.88 -3.11
N LYS A 8 11.59 -14.03 -3.30
CA LYS A 8 13.04 -14.15 -3.16
C LYS A 8 13.79 -13.28 -4.18
N ILE A 9 13.37 -13.29 -5.44
CA ILE A 9 13.97 -12.46 -6.50
C ILE A 9 13.94 -10.98 -6.09
N VAL A 10 12.75 -10.44 -5.78
CA VAL A 10 12.62 -9.02 -5.47
C VAL A 10 13.31 -8.66 -4.15
N GLN A 11 13.30 -9.53 -3.15
CA GLN A 11 14.04 -9.29 -1.91
C GLN A 11 15.55 -9.26 -2.15
N THR A 12 16.08 -10.04 -3.08
CA THR A 12 17.50 -10.00 -3.45
C THR A 12 17.83 -8.67 -4.12
N GLU A 13 17.03 -8.21 -5.09
CA GLU A 13 17.19 -6.89 -5.73
C GLU A 13 17.15 -5.73 -4.71
N ARG A 14 16.16 -5.76 -3.80
CA ARG A 14 16.01 -4.75 -2.74
C ARG A 14 17.15 -4.73 -1.71
N ASN A 15 17.91 -5.80 -1.58
CA ASN A 15 19.02 -5.91 -0.62
C ASN A 15 20.36 -5.45 -1.18
N THR A 16 20.40 -4.84 -2.35
CA THR A 16 21.60 -4.22 -2.89
C THR A 16 21.83 -2.90 -2.16
N ASP A 17 22.78 -2.88 -1.23
CA ASP A 17 23.16 -1.68 -0.43
C ASP A 17 24.24 -0.83 -1.14
N ASP A 18 24.30 -0.89 -2.46
CA ASP A 18 25.19 -0.03 -3.25
C ASP A 18 24.67 1.41 -3.27
N ILE A 19 25.55 2.38 -3.01
CA ILE A 19 25.22 3.81 -2.90
C ILE A 19 24.54 4.33 -4.17
N LEU A 20 24.98 3.90 -5.34
CA LEU A 20 24.37 4.32 -6.61
C LEU A 20 22.94 3.79 -6.77
N THR A 21 22.69 2.56 -6.35
CA THR A 21 21.36 1.95 -6.34
C THR A 21 20.44 2.69 -5.37
N LEU A 22 20.90 3.01 -4.15
CA LEU A 22 20.11 3.76 -3.17
C LEU A 22 19.75 5.17 -3.66
N GLN A 23 20.68 5.86 -4.32
CA GLN A 23 20.43 7.18 -4.92
C GLN A 23 19.42 7.09 -6.05
N GLN A 24 19.53 6.07 -6.91
CA GLN A 24 18.59 5.84 -8.02
C GLN A 24 17.19 5.49 -7.49
N ASP A 25 17.09 4.67 -6.46
CA ASP A 25 15.81 4.31 -5.84
C ASP A 25 15.15 5.52 -5.19
N SER A 26 15.92 6.38 -4.54
CA SER A 26 15.39 7.65 -3.98
C SER A 26 14.85 8.56 -5.08
N PHE A 27 15.57 8.72 -6.18
CA PHE A 27 15.12 9.50 -7.33
C PHE A 27 13.87 8.89 -7.99
N ASN A 28 13.86 7.58 -8.19
CA ASN A 28 12.72 6.85 -8.75
C ASN A 28 11.48 6.96 -7.86
N ALA A 29 11.66 6.87 -6.53
CA ALA A 29 10.57 7.07 -5.58
C ALA A 29 9.93 8.45 -5.73
N GLU A 30 10.72 9.52 -5.87
CA GLU A 30 10.21 10.87 -6.10
C GLU A 30 9.42 10.97 -7.41
N LEU A 31 9.86 10.33 -8.49
CA LEU A 31 9.12 10.30 -9.77
C LEU A 31 7.76 9.59 -9.60
N ILE A 32 7.73 8.46 -8.87
CA ILE A 32 6.50 7.71 -8.58
C ILE A 32 5.53 8.57 -7.77
N LEU A 33 6.01 9.20 -6.69
CA LEU A 33 5.20 10.03 -5.82
C LEU A 33 4.62 11.24 -6.56
N ASN A 34 5.44 11.95 -7.32
CA ASN A 34 4.99 13.08 -8.13
C ASN A 34 3.93 12.65 -9.14
N ARG A 35 4.16 11.53 -9.85
CA ARG A 35 3.17 10.99 -10.80
C ARG A 35 1.86 10.64 -10.11
N TYR A 36 1.89 9.96 -8.96
CA TYR A 36 0.70 9.57 -8.22
C TYR A 36 -0.11 10.78 -7.74
N LEU A 37 0.55 11.78 -7.16
CA LEU A 37 -0.11 12.98 -6.66
C LEU A 37 -0.80 13.81 -7.78
N GLU A 38 -0.36 13.67 -9.03
CA GLU A 38 -0.97 14.31 -10.19
C GLU A 38 -2.16 13.54 -10.78
N LEU A 39 -2.39 12.29 -10.38
CA LEU A 39 -3.48 11.47 -10.91
C LEU A 39 -4.85 11.93 -10.42
N GLU A 40 -5.83 11.84 -11.30
CA GLU A 40 -7.22 12.20 -11.01
C GLU A 40 -7.82 11.36 -9.88
N CYS A 41 -7.45 10.08 -9.77
CA CYS A 41 -7.90 9.21 -8.67
C CYS A 41 -7.48 9.75 -7.30
N TYR A 42 -6.26 10.28 -7.16
CA TYR A 42 -5.82 10.94 -5.93
C TYR A 42 -6.43 12.34 -5.77
N LYS A 43 -6.39 13.18 -6.81
CA LYS A 43 -6.87 14.58 -6.75
C LYS A 43 -8.34 14.65 -6.32
N LYS A 44 -9.20 13.81 -6.90
CA LYS A 44 -10.63 13.75 -6.62
C LYS A 44 -11.01 12.94 -5.39
N ALA A 45 -10.10 12.15 -4.83
CA ALA A 45 -10.38 11.37 -3.65
C ALA A 45 -10.62 12.27 -2.43
N GLU A 46 -11.76 12.11 -1.78
CA GLU A 46 -12.04 12.71 -0.47
C GLU A 46 -11.48 11.85 0.67
N ILE A 47 -11.40 10.52 0.42
CA ILE A 47 -10.95 9.53 1.39
C ILE A 47 -9.75 8.79 0.81
N VAL A 48 -8.64 8.82 1.54
CA VAL A 48 -7.39 8.13 1.16
C VAL A 48 -7.01 7.15 2.27
N PHE A 49 -6.84 5.89 1.92
CA PHE A 49 -6.25 4.88 2.78
C PHE A 49 -4.82 4.63 2.31
N ALA A 50 -3.85 4.94 3.14
CA ALA A 50 -2.44 4.73 2.84
C ALA A 50 -1.87 3.58 3.69
N TYR A 51 -0.63 3.20 3.43
CA TYR A 51 0.12 2.29 4.29
C TYR A 51 1.27 3.05 4.97
N SER A 52 1.67 2.60 6.15
CA SER A 52 2.94 3.03 6.74
C SER A 52 4.05 2.20 6.13
N SER A 53 4.93 2.83 5.36
CA SER A 53 5.96 2.13 4.59
C SER A 53 7.03 1.52 5.49
N MET A 54 7.46 0.31 5.16
CA MET A 54 8.67 -0.32 5.69
C MET A 54 9.91 0.27 5.01
N GLU A 55 11.09 0.03 5.60
CA GLU A 55 12.36 0.62 5.17
C GLU A 55 12.67 0.48 3.66
N LYS A 56 12.30 -0.64 3.06
CA LYS A 56 12.56 -0.94 1.63
C LYS A 56 11.33 -0.80 0.73
N GLU A 57 10.29 -0.13 1.21
CA GLU A 57 9.12 0.24 0.42
C GLU A 57 9.21 1.69 -0.05
N ILE A 58 8.48 2.02 -1.09
CA ILE A 58 8.30 3.42 -1.48
C ILE A 58 7.62 4.14 -0.32
N SER A 59 8.28 5.17 0.21
CA SER A 59 7.79 5.91 1.36
C SER A 59 6.50 6.66 1.02
N THR A 60 5.44 6.40 1.77
CA THR A 60 4.15 7.10 1.64
C THR A 60 4.07 8.39 2.45
N LYS A 61 5.13 8.76 3.16
CA LYS A 61 5.16 9.93 4.05
C LYS A 61 4.70 11.20 3.34
N ARG A 62 5.23 11.48 2.16
CA ARG A 62 4.86 12.66 1.37
C ARG A 62 3.39 12.65 0.92
N ILE A 63 2.83 11.47 0.61
CA ILE A 63 1.40 11.34 0.28
C ILE A 63 0.54 11.62 1.50
N ILE A 64 0.96 11.12 2.67
CA ILE A 64 0.30 11.35 3.96
C ILE A 64 0.30 12.85 4.29
N GLU A 65 1.44 13.52 4.17
CA GLU A 65 1.59 14.96 4.39
C GLU A 65 0.69 15.75 3.44
N ALA A 66 0.73 15.46 2.14
CA ALA A 66 -0.10 16.12 1.14
C ALA A 66 -1.61 15.89 1.37
N ALA A 67 -2.02 14.70 1.79
CA ALA A 67 -3.42 14.41 2.10
C ALA A 67 -3.90 15.21 3.32
N ILE A 68 -3.07 15.37 4.35
CA ILE A 68 -3.36 16.21 5.53
C ILE A 68 -3.46 17.69 5.13
N GLU A 69 -2.53 18.20 4.32
CA GLU A 69 -2.54 19.58 3.85
C GLU A 69 -3.79 19.92 3.00
N LEU A 70 -4.29 18.95 2.25
CA LEU A 70 -5.49 19.06 1.43
C LEU A 70 -6.80 18.75 2.18
N ASP A 71 -6.72 18.55 3.52
CA ASP A 71 -7.85 18.21 4.39
C ASP A 71 -8.64 16.97 3.92
N LYS A 72 -7.95 15.99 3.32
CA LYS A 72 -8.55 14.72 2.93
C LYS A 72 -8.75 13.84 4.16
N LYS A 73 -9.83 13.03 4.17
CA LYS A 73 -10.01 11.97 5.18
C LYS A 73 -8.94 10.89 4.95
N LEU A 74 -7.91 10.90 5.78
CA LEU A 74 -6.76 10.01 5.63
C LEU A 74 -6.78 8.92 6.70
N ALA A 75 -6.53 7.67 6.30
CA ALA A 75 -6.46 6.53 7.21
C ALA A 75 -5.19 5.70 7.02
N LEU A 76 -4.70 5.14 8.12
CA LEU A 76 -3.60 4.17 8.13
C LEU A 76 -4.04 2.84 8.73
N PRO A 77 -3.41 1.73 8.30
CA PRO A 77 -3.71 0.40 8.83
C PRO A 77 -3.14 0.22 10.24
N LYS A 78 -3.85 -0.60 11.01
CA LYS A 78 -3.43 -1.10 12.31
C LYS A 78 -3.64 -2.60 12.38
N VAL A 79 -2.62 -3.33 12.79
CA VAL A 79 -2.69 -4.78 12.96
C VAL A 79 -3.17 -5.12 14.37
N ILE A 80 -4.25 -5.88 14.45
CA ILE A 80 -4.82 -6.39 15.69
C ILE A 80 -4.36 -7.84 15.84
N SER A 81 -3.51 -8.08 16.84
CA SER A 81 -2.98 -9.41 17.21
C SER A 81 -3.70 -9.99 18.43
N GLY A 82 -3.49 -11.28 18.69
CA GLY A 82 -4.03 -11.94 19.90
C GLY A 82 -5.51 -12.33 19.82
N ILE A 83 -6.12 -12.34 18.65
CA ILE A 83 -7.49 -12.80 18.42
C ILE A 83 -7.51 -14.28 18.00
N LYS A 84 -8.60 -15.01 18.34
CA LYS A 84 -8.75 -16.46 18.07
C LYS A 84 -8.55 -16.84 16.61
N ASP A 85 -8.95 -15.96 15.68
CA ASP A 85 -8.90 -16.21 14.23
C ASP A 85 -7.60 -15.71 13.56
N GLY A 86 -6.56 -15.46 14.35
CA GLY A 86 -5.29 -14.92 13.88
C GLY A 86 -5.29 -13.38 13.81
N ALA A 87 -4.16 -12.79 13.39
CA ALA A 87 -4.05 -11.35 13.28
C ALA A 87 -4.90 -10.81 12.11
N ARG A 88 -5.63 -9.72 12.36
CA ARG A 88 -6.39 -8.97 11.36
C ARG A 88 -5.86 -7.54 11.24
N MET A 89 -6.23 -6.86 10.18
CA MET A 89 -5.91 -5.46 9.94
C MET A 89 -7.20 -4.66 9.82
N GLU A 90 -7.23 -3.51 10.46
CA GLU A 90 -8.31 -2.53 10.34
C GLU A 90 -7.68 -1.16 10.06
N PHE A 91 -8.48 -0.18 9.60
CA PHE A 91 -8.01 1.17 9.35
C PHE A 91 -8.52 2.14 10.41
N VAL A 92 -7.70 3.16 10.70
CA VAL A 92 -8.00 4.24 11.66
C VAL A 92 -7.75 5.56 10.97
N PHE A 93 -8.68 6.52 11.09
CA PHE A 93 -8.44 7.88 10.60
C PHE A 93 -7.32 8.55 11.37
N ILE A 94 -6.50 9.29 10.63
CA ILE A 94 -5.39 10.06 11.18
C ILE A 94 -5.46 11.53 10.76
N ASN A 95 -4.83 12.36 11.55
CA ASN A 95 -4.64 13.79 11.31
C ASN A 95 -3.28 14.23 11.89
N LYS A 96 -3.01 15.53 11.92
CA LYS A 96 -1.76 16.12 12.44
C LYS A 96 -1.51 15.82 13.94
N ASP A 97 -2.57 15.57 14.71
CA ASP A 97 -2.50 15.38 16.16
C ASP A 97 -2.54 13.88 16.55
N THR A 98 -2.48 12.98 15.55
CA THR A 98 -2.54 11.54 15.78
C THR A 98 -1.32 11.04 16.51
N GLU A 99 -1.54 10.34 17.63
CA GLU A 99 -0.50 9.61 18.34
C GLU A 99 -0.22 8.26 17.66
N TYR A 100 1.06 7.87 17.66
CA TYR A 100 1.52 6.63 17.06
C TYR A 100 2.20 5.73 18.07
N LYS A 101 2.08 4.42 17.87
CA LYS A 101 2.83 3.39 18.60
C LYS A 101 3.48 2.39 17.63
N LYS A 102 4.52 1.69 18.08
CA LYS A 102 5.11 0.60 17.30
C LYS A 102 4.15 -0.58 17.24
N GLY A 103 3.78 -0.98 16.02
CA GLY A 103 2.98 -2.15 15.72
C GLY A 103 3.81 -3.43 15.58
N VAL A 104 3.15 -4.51 15.13
CA VAL A 104 3.71 -5.88 15.07
C VAL A 104 4.99 -5.98 14.23
N TYR A 105 5.10 -5.20 13.17
CA TYR A 105 6.27 -5.21 12.25
C TYR A 105 7.29 -4.10 12.56
N GLY A 106 7.21 -3.48 13.74
CA GLY A 106 8.05 -2.33 14.08
C GLY A 106 7.66 -1.04 13.36
N ILE A 107 6.59 -1.07 12.58
CA ILE A 107 6.01 0.06 11.84
C ILE A 107 5.22 0.94 12.81
N LEU A 108 5.20 2.24 12.58
CA LEU A 108 4.33 3.14 13.35
C LEU A 108 2.87 2.96 12.90
N GLU A 109 2.01 2.63 13.85
CA GLU A 109 0.57 2.48 13.69
C GLU A 109 -0.17 3.49 14.56
N PRO A 110 -1.39 3.95 14.16
CA PRO A 110 -2.19 4.82 15.02
C PRO A 110 -2.43 4.19 16.41
N ALA A 111 -2.28 4.99 17.46
CA ALA A 111 -2.50 4.50 18.83
C ALA A 111 -3.97 4.19 19.12
N SER A 112 -4.90 4.97 18.52
CA SER A 112 -6.35 4.79 18.65
C SER A 112 -6.83 3.41 18.20
N ASP A 113 -7.93 2.95 18.79
CA ASP A 113 -8.69 1.76 18.40
C ASP A 113 -10.05 2.11 17.77
N ASP A 114 -10.21 3.35 17.30
CA ASP A 114 -11.41 3.81 16.58
C ASP A 114 -11.39 3.33 15.13
N TYR A 115 -11.74 2.06 14.93
CA TYR A 115 -11.71 1.43 13.63
C TYR A 115 -12.82 1.95 12.72
N ILE A 116 -12.47 2.18 11.45
CA ILE A 116 -13.38 2.71 10.45
C ILE A 116 -14.40 1.66 10.03
N ASP A 117 -15.68 2.01 10.15
CA ASP A 117 -16.77 1.27 9.51
C ASP A 117 -16.97 1.78 8.08
N ILE A 118 -16.50 1.01 7.09
CA ILE A 118 -16.59 1.36 5.65
C ILE A 118 -18.04 1.63 5.22
N ASN A 119 -19.03 0.97 5.83
CA ASN A 119 -20.43 1.13 5.45
C ASN A 119 -21.00 2.50 5.84
N LYS A 120 -20.35 3.21 6.74
CA LYS A 120 -20.72 4.57 7.16
C LYS A 120 -20.02 5.68 6.35
N LEU A 121 -19.18 5.31 5.41
CA LEU A 121 -18.49 6.27 4.56
C LEU A 121 -19.26 6.47 3.27
N ASP A 122 -19.38 7.70 2.84
CA ASP A 122 -19.86 8.05 1.52
C ASP A 122 -18.71 8.05 0.49
N GLY A 123 -19.03 7.75 -0.76
CA GLY A 123 -18.08 7.78 -1.84
C GLY A 123 -17.10 6.59 -1.91
N ARG A 124 -16.20 6.67 -2.86
CA ARG A 124 -15.16 5.66 -3.12
C ARG A 124 -13.88 6.03 -2.39
N ILE A 125 -13.17 5.04 -1.92
CA ILE A 125 -11.92 5.17 -1.17
C ILE A 125 -10.76 4.96 -2.15
N GLU A 126 -9.85 5.91 -2.24
CA GLU A 126 -8.55 5.70 -2.88
C GLU A 126 -7.65 4.97 -1.89
N MET A 127 -7.29 3.72 -2.19
CA MET A 127 -6.51 2.87 -1.30
C MET A 127 -5.15 2.54 -1.91
N LEU A 128 -4.09 2.97 -1.24
CA LEU A 128 -2.73 2.51 -1.53
C LEU A 128 -2.47 1.17 -0.87
N ILE A 129 -1.99 0.19 -1.63
CA ILE A 129 -1.59 -1.09 -1.07
C ILE A 129 -0.14 -1.43 -1.41
N PRO A 130 0.62 -1.98 -0.45
CA PRO A 130 2.00 -2.39 -0.69
C PRO A 130 2.07 -3.74 -1.40
N GLY A 131 3.21 -4.00 -2.06
CA GLY A 131 3.49 -5.29 -2.66
C GLY A 131 4.97 -5.49 -2.95
N LEU A 132 5.36 -6.75 -3.13
CA LEU A 132 6.71 -7.12 -3.55
C LEU A 132 6.82 -7.19 -5.08
N CYS A 133 5.80 -7.78 -5.73
CA CYS A 133 5.77 -7.96 -7.18
C CYS A 133 4.39 -7.65 -7.73
N PHE A 134 4.37 -7.19 -8.97
CA PHE A 134 3.16 -6.90 -9.73
C PHE A 134 3.32 -7.41 -11.16
N ASP A 135 2.21 -7.54 -11.90
CA ASP A 135 2.27 -7.87 -13.32
C ASP A 135 1.37 -6.98 -14.18
N LEU A 136 1.44 -7.19 -15.48
CA LEU A 136 0.69 -6.40 -16.46
C LEU A 136 -0.82 -6.64 -16.38
N GLU A 137 -1.25 -7.73 -15.73
CA GLU A 137 -2.66 -7.99 -15.44
C GLU A 137 -3.07 -7.44 -14.05
N LYS A 138 -2.20 -6.63 -13.41
CA LYS A 138 -2.44 -5.97 -12.12
C LYS A 138 -2.59 -6.93 -10.94
N ARG A 139 -2.05 -8.15 -11.07
CA ARG A 139 -1.94 -9.09 -9.96
C ARG A 139 -0.80 -8.68 -9.05
N ARG A 140 -0.92 -9.02 -7.77
CA ARG A 140 0.02 -8.61 -6.74
C ARG A 140 0.50 -9.81 -5.92
N ILE A 141 1.78 -9.85 -5.61
CA ILE A 141 2.35 -10.70 -4.58
C ILE A 141 2.80 -9.81 -3.41
N GLY A 142 2.16 -9.96 -2.26
CA GLY A 142 2.57 -9.31 -1.01
C GLY A 142 3.55 -10.16 -0.20
N TYR A 143 3.81 -9.70 1.01
CA TYR A 143 4.78 -10.31 1.96
C TYR A 143 4.36 -11.69 2.51
N GLY A 144 3.13 -12.12 2.29
CA GLY A 144 2.63 -13.43 2.72
C GLY A 144 1.68 -13.40 3.91
N GLY A 145 1.53 -12.27 4.60
CA GLY A 145 0.61 -12.12 5.74
C GLY A 145 -0.88 -12.10 5.37
N GLY A 146 -1.23 -11.80 4.11
CA GLY A 146 -2.59 -11.77 3.59
C GLY A 146 -3.53 -10.72 4.22
N TYR A 147 -2.98 -9.70 4.87
CA TYR A 147 -3.77 -8.69 5.59
C TYR A 147 -4.70 -7.90 4.67
N TYR A 148 -4.17 -7.39 3.56
CA TYR A 148 -4.94 -6.63 2.59
C TYR A 148 -5.98 -7.50 1.86
N ASP A 149 -5.62 -8.72 1.47
CA ASP A 149 -6.55 -9.63 0.79
C ASP A 149 -7.72 -9.99 1.71
N ARG A 150 -7.45 -10.31 2.99
CA ARG A 150 -8.50 -10.55 3.99
C ARG A 150 -9.36 -9.31 4.26
N TYR A 151 -8.74 -8.12 4.35
CA TYR A 151 -9.47 -6.88 4.56
C TYR A 151 -10.40 -6.59 3.37
N LEU A 152 -9.87 -6.63 2.15
CA LEU A 152 -10.62 -6.35 0.93
C LEU A 152 -11.75 -7.38 0.67
N THR A 153 -11.56 -8.64 1.07
CA THR A 153 -12.59 -9.69 0.90
C THR A 153 -13.83 -9.44 1.79
N LYS A 154 -13.67 -8.70 2.89
CA LYS A 154 -14.78 -8.38 3.81
C LYS A 154 -15.67 -7.23 3.31
N HIS A 155 -15.23 -6.47 2.33
CA HIS A 155 -15.86 -5.24 1.90
C HIS A 155 -16.24 -5.29 0.41
N PRO A 156 -17.32 -4.61 -0.02
CA PRO A 156 -17.71 -4.55 -1.42
C PRO A 156 -16.59 -3.98 -2.30
N SER A 157 -16.38 -4.59 -3.45
CA SER A 157 -15.24 -4.29 -4.32
C SER A 157 -15.29 -2.90 -4.95
N ASP A 158 -16.48 -2.38 -5.17
CA ASP A 158 -16.76 -1.07 -5.75
C ASP A 158 -16.47 0.10 -4.79
N ARG A 159 -16.26 -0.20 -3.49
CA ARG A 159 -15.90 0.80 -2.49
C ARG A 159 -14.48 1.33 -2.64
N PHE A 160 -13.60 0.59 -3.33
CA PHE A 160 -12.19 0.93 -3.42
C PHE A 160 -11.76 1.19 -4.86
N HIS A 161 -10.92 2.20 -5.04
CA HIS A 161 -9.96 2.28 -6.12
C HIS A 161 -8.59 1.95 -5.54
N ILE A 162 -7.99 0.86 -6.01
CA ILE A 162 -6.80 0.30 -5.40
C ILE A 162 -5.59 0.65 -6.27
N THR A 163 -4.69 1.45 -5.73
CA THR A 163 -3.44 1.84 -6.39
C THR A 163 -2.23 1.22 -5.70
N ALA A 164 -1.31 0.68 -6.48
CA ALA A 164 0.00 0.24 -6.01
C ALA A 164 1.10 1.19 -6.49
N LEU A 165 2.05 1.50 -5.61
CA LEU A 165 3.29 2.17 -5.95
C LEU A 165 4.38 1.09 -6.07
N ALA A 166 5.09 1.07 -7.19
CA ALA A 166 6.09 0.05 -7.45
C ALA A 166 7.27 0.62 -8.27
N TYR A 167 8.47 0.12 -8.04
CA TYR A 167 9.56 0.33 -8.98
C TYR A 167 9.37 -0.56 -10.21
N GLU A 168 9.85 -0.13 -11.37
CA GLU A 168 9.68 -0.88 -12.62
C GLU A 168 10.28 -2.30 -12.54
N TYR A 169 11.34 -2.52 -11.76
CA TYR A 169 11.93 -3.87 -11.56
C TYR A 169 11.00 -4.83 -10.81
N GLN A 170 9.96 -4.33 -10.14
CA GLN A 170 8.95 -5.15 -9.48
C GLN A 170 7.84 -5.63 -10.45
N ILE A 171 7.86 -5.17 -11.72
CA ILE A 171 6.84 -5.50 -12.71
C ILE A 171 7.29 -6.72 -13.53
N PHE A 172 6.52 -7.77 -13.47
CA PHE A 172 6.73 -9.02 -14.20
C PHE A 172 5.70 -9.19 -15.30
N ALA A 173 6.00 -10.03 -16.30
CA ALA A 173 5.07 -10.31 -17.38
C ALA A 173 3.79 -11.01 -16.87
N SER A 174 3.94 -11.93 -15.93
CA SER A 174 2.81 -12.68 -15.33
C SER A 174 3.20 -13.24 -13.97
N LEU A 175 2.28 -13.19 -13.02
CA LEU A 175 2.43 -13.74 -11.67
C LEU A 175 1.44 -14.88 -11.43
N PRO A 176 1.81 -15.89 -10.60
CA PRO A 176 0.87 -16.91 -10.17
C PRO A 176 -0.21 -16.30 -9.29
N ALA A 177 -1.47 -16.47 -9.69
CA ALA A 177 -2.63 -15.97 -8.97
C ALA A 177 -3.37 -17.09 -8.23
N ASN A 178 -3.98 -16.75 -7.10
CA ASN A 178 -4.95 -17.57 -6.39
C ASN A 178 -6.34 -16.92 -6.51
N VAL A 179 -7.38 -17.69 -6.32
CA VAL A 179 -8.77 -17.22 -6.42
C VAL A 179 -9.08 -16.04 -5.49
N ASN A 180 -8.40 -15.97 -4.35
CA ASN A 180 -8.61 -14.93 -3.33
C ASN A 180 -7.68 -13.73 -3.48
N ASP A 181 -6.77 -13.72 -4.46
CA ASP A 181 -5.87 -12.59 -4.67
C ASP A 181 -6.64 -11.42 -5.30
N ARG A 182 -6.62 -10.27 -4.64
CA ARG A 182 -7.23 -9.05 -5.17
C ARG A 182 -6.26 -8.33 -6.10
N GLN A 183 -6.69 -8.10 -7.34
CA GLN A 183 -5.98 -7.23 -8.28
C GLN A 183 -6.06 -5.77 -7.84
N VAL A 184 -5.08 -4.97 -8.26
CA VAL A 184 -5.13 -3.52 -8.13
C VAL A 184 -5.80 -2.90 -9.36
N ASP A 185 -6.34 -1.69 -9.22
CA ASP A 185 -6.93 -0.95 -10.34
C ASP A 185 -5.85 -0.19 -11.12
N LEU A 186 -4.76 0.18 -10.43
CA LEU A 186 -3.67 0.97 -10.99
C LEU A 186 -2.32 0.60 -10.37
N ILE A 187 -1.27 0.57 -11.18
CA ILE A 187 0.12 0.49 -10.72
C ILE A 187 0.87 1.71 -11.24
N VAL A 188 1.54 2.43 -10.35
CA VAL A 188 2.34 3.62 -10.68
C VAL A 188 3.81 3.30 -10.50
N THR A 189 4.59 3.42 -11.58
CA THR A 189 6.05 3.26 -11.56
C THR A 189 6.75 4.57 -11.93
N GLU A 190 8.07 4.62 -11.79
CA GLU A 190 8.89 5.74 -12.26
C GLU A 190 8.83 5.91 -13.78
N LYS A 191 8.43 4.86 -14.52
CA LYS A 191 8.36 4.90 -16.00
C LYS A 191 6.95 5.15 -16.52
N ARG A 192 5.91 4.56 -15.90
CA ARG A 192 4.55 4.51 -16.44
C ARG A 192 3.48 4.24 -15.40
N CYS A 193 2.21 4.35 -15.83
CA CYS A 193 1.04 3.79 -15.15
C CYS A 193 0.55 2.55 -15.93
N ILE A 194 0.13 1.51 -15.22
CA ILE A 194 -0.36 0.24 -15.74
C ILE A 194 -1.78 0.01 -15.26
#